data_a3661268c4ddf8aa8a8f70f681e18fc2
#
_entry.id   a3661268c4ddf8aa8a8f70f681e18fc2
#
_cell.length_a   1.000
_cell.length_b   1.000
_cell.length_c   1.000
_cell.angle_alpha   90.00
_cell.angle_beta   90.00
_cell.angle_gamma   90.00
#
_symmetry.space_group_name_H-M   'P 1'
#
loop_
_entity.id
_entity.type
_entity.pdbx_description
1 polymer ?
#
loop_
_entity_poly.entity_id
_entity_poly.type
_entity_poly.pdbx_seq_one_letter_code
_entity_poly.pdbx_strand_id
1 'polypeptide(L)'
;MRSEERPMAARVAFVGAGPGDPGLMTVRCRELLAAADIVVLDQVGRHAVVDAFARPGVQVIDAGHDHDQPDLAVLRTAKVIVNAARGLGESGLVVRLMDGDPSLFHGVADEALELAHAGVPFEVVPGVSAVTAAAMYAGIPLTTASTTALHVVDASARGHDWASLTDAASTVVVLGPAARLGEALSELRQAGREGSTPVALVESGTTTSQQTRTTTLDKASQVLAADGMSFPVLAVLGPSVGLREELSWFETKPLYGWQVLVPRTKEQSGSTTERLTAYGARPTVVPTISVEPPRTPAQMDRAIKGLATGRYAWVGFTSVNAVRAVREKVEEFGLDARIFAGVGIAAVGGVTAGALREWGLNPDLVPAGEQSAAGMLLDWPDVEDSEDACNRVFLPRADIATDTLVAGLTEMGWEVDDVTAYRTVRAAPPDASIREAIKSGAFDAVLFTSSSTVRNLVGIAGKPHAQTLVACIGPQTAKTAEEHGLRVDVLAATPNAIELVDALATHGAARAAAAAEAGLPVRRPSQRRHASRRRAR
;
A
#
# COMPACT_ATOMS: atom_id res chain seq x y z
N MET A 1 -33.06 -44.96 -11.89
CA MET A 1 -32.58 -43.90 -10.97
C MET A 1 -31.75 -42.96 -11.81
N ARG A 2 -32.27 -41.75 -12.12
CA ARG A 2 -31.45 -40.70 -12.74
C ARG A 2 -30.50 -40.21 -11.66
N SER A 3 -29.17 -40.32 -11.88
CA SER A 3 -28.18 -39.60 -11.09
C SER A 3 -28.52 -38.14 -11.19
N GLU A 4 -28.96 -37.54 -10.09
CA GLU A 4 -29.00 -36.08 -9.96
C GLU A 4 -27.58 -35.60 -10.18
N GLU A 5 -27.31 -35.04 -11.36
CA GLU A 5 -26.08 -34.27 -11.61
C GLU A 5 -26.06 -33.14 -10.58
N ARG A 6 -25.23 -33.29 -9.54
CA ARG A 6 -24.95 -32.18 -8.62
C ARG A 6 -24.41 -31.05 -9.47
N PRO A 7 -24.97 -29.84 -9.43
CA PRO A 7 -24.41 -28.70 -10.15
C PRO A 7 -22.95 -28.56 -9.72
N MET A 8 -22.03 -28.52 -10.68
CA MET A 8 -20.61 -28.32 -10.40
C MET A 8 -20.45 -26.97 -9.70
N ALA A 9 -19.75 -26.95 -8.59
CA ALA A 9 -19.51 -25.76 -7.79
C ALA A 9 -18.29 -25.00 -8.33
N ALA A 10 -18.24 -23.70 -8.05
CA ALA A 10 -17.04 -22.90 -8.26
C ALA A 10 -15.83 -23.56 -7.56
N ARG A 11 -14.65 -23.32 -8.09
CA ARG A 11 -13.41 -23.78 -7.44
C ARG A 11 -13.05 -22.87 -6.26
N VAL A 12 -12.42 -23.46 -5.25
CA VAL A 12 -11.91 -22.75 -4.08
C VAL A 12 -10.38 -22.77 -4.09
N ALA A 13 -9.76 -21.64 -3.76
CA ALA A 13 -8.31 -21.57 -3.53
C ALA A 13 -8.05 -21.15 -2.08
N PHE A 14 -7.39 -22.01 -1.30
CA PHE A 14 -6.80 -21.65 -0.01
C PHE A 14 -5.46 -20.97 -0.27
N VAL A 15 -5.30 -19.72 0.12
CA VAL A 15 -4.17 -18.91 -0.32
C VAL A 15 -3.49 -18.22 0.85
N GLY A 16 -2.18 -18.43 0.99
CA GLY A 16 -1.37 -17.71 1.97
C GLY A 16 -1.12 -16.26 1.52
N ALA A 17 -1.55 -15.32 2.35
CA ALA A 17 -1.37 -13.88 2.13
C ALA A 17 0.05 -13.37 2.42
N GLY A 18 0.89 -14.22 3.02
CA GLY A 18 2.17 -13.80 3.58
C GLY A 18 2.05 -13.14 4.96
N PRO A 19 3.17 -12.72 5.55
CA PRO A 19 3.25 -12.36 6.97
C PRO A 19 2.88 -10.91 7.30
N GLY A 20 2.54 -10.09 6.29
CA GLY A 20 2.18 -8.68 6.48
C GLY A 20 2.79 -7.71 5.47
N ASP A 21 4.04 -7.89 5.05
CA ASP A 21 4.65 -7.14 3.95
C ASP A 21 4.05 -7.60 2.61
N PRO A 22 3.36 -6.70 1.84
CA PRO A 22 2.83 -7.07 0.53
C PRO A 22 3.90 -7.56 -0.46
N GLY A 23 5.15 -7.16 -0.28
CA GLY A 23 6.29 -7.65 -1.08
C GLY A 23 6.63 -9.12 -0.86
N LEU A 24 6.09 -9.73 0.21
CA LEU A 24 6.24 -11.15 0.53
C LEU A 24 5.06 -12.02 0.07
N MET A 25 4.10 -11.46 -0.64
CA MET A 25 3.06 -12.24 -1.29
C MET A 25 3.63 -13.05 -2.46
N THR A 26 3.13 -14.27 -2.64
CA THR A 26 3.49 -15.05 -3.82
C THR A 26 2.82 -14.49 -5.07
N VAL A 27 3.46 -14.68 -6.24
CA VAL A 27 2.86 -14.30 -7.53
C VAL A 27 1.49 -14.97 -7.69
N ARG A 28 1.39 -16.25 -7.32
CA ARG A 28 0.12 -16.99 -7.40
C ARG A 28 -0.98 -16.40 -6.52
N CYS A 29 -0.65 -15.92 -5.32
CA CYS A 29 -1.61 -15.22 -4.46
C CYS A 29 -2.18 -13.97 -5.15
N ARG A 30 -1.33 -13.14 -5.76
CA ARG A 30 -1.75 -11.95 -6.51
C ARG A 30 -2.66 -12.28 -7.69
N GLU A 31 -2.30 -13.31 -8.48
CA GLU A 31 -3.09 -13.74 -9.63
C GLU A 31 -4.50 -14.19 -9.21
N LEU A 32 -4.57 -15.01 -8.15
CA LEU A 32 -5.85 -15.51 -7.66
C LEU A 32 -6.71 -14.41 -7.06
N LEU A 33 -6.14 -13.47 -6.30
CA LEU A 33 -6.88 -12.31 -5.78
C LEU A 33 -7.42 -11.43 -6.89
N ALA A 34 -6.63 -11.18 -7.96
CA ALA A 34 -7.07 -10.41 -9.11
C ALA A 34 -8.22 -11.08 -9.90
N ALA A 35 -8.28 -12.42 -9.86
CA ALA A 35 -9.32 -13.21 -10.53
C ALA A 35 -10.51 -13.58 -9.64
N ALA A 36 -10.44 -13.35 -8.32
CA ALA A 36 -11.45 -13.78 -7.35
C ALA A 36 -12.82 -13.14 -7.58
N ASP A 37 -13.87 -13.94 -7.49
CA ASP A 37 -15.26 -13.48 -7.42
C ASP A 37 -15.66 -13.19 -5.97
N ILE A 38 -15.22 -14.03 -5.05
CA ILE A 38 -15.43 -13.89 -3.60
C ILE A 38 -14.09 -14.10 -2.88
N VAL A 39 -13.81 -13.24 -1.89
CA VAL A 39 -12.69 -13.42 -0.96
C VAL A 39 -13.26 -13.65 0.43
N VAL A 40 -12.86 -14.74 1.08
CA VAL A 40 -13.25 -15.09 2.46
C VAL A 40 -12.08 -14.85 3.39
N LEU A 41 -12.28 -14.06 4.44
CA LEU A 41 -11.28 -13.65 5.44
C LEU A 41 -11.72 -14.04 6.86
N ASP A 42 -10.78 -14.18 7.78
CA ASP A 42 -11.07 -14.40 9.21
C ASP A 42 -11.39 -13.10 9.96
N GLN A 43 -10.94 -11.96 9.48
CA GLN A 43 -11.14 -10.65 10.10
C GLN A 43 -11.23 -9.53 9.06
N VAL A 44 -12.23 -8.68 9.17
CA VAL A 44 -12.49 -7.51 8.30
C VAL A 44 -11.35 -6.48 8.33
N GLY A 45 -10.49 -6.46 9.36
CA GLY A 45 -9.42 -5.45 9.51
C GLY A 45 -8.21 -5.58 8.58
N ARG A 46 -8.14 -6.63 7.73
CA ARG A 46 -7.00 -6.89 6.83
C ARG A 46 -7.29 -6.62 5.36
N HIS A 47 -8.22 -5.74 5.08
CA HIS A 47 -8.63 -5.39 3.72
C HIS A 47 -7.54 -4.76 2.84
N ALA A 48 -6.46 -4.21 3.40
CA ALA A 48 -5.42 -3.51 2.63
C ALA A 48 -4.84 -4.34 1.47
N VAL A 49 -4.67 -5.65 1.67
CA VAL A 49 -4.17 -6.57 0.63
C VAL A 49 -5.25 -6.81 -0.43
N VAL A 50 -6.50 -7.00 -0.01
CA VAL A 50 -7.64 -7.19 -0.92
C VAL A 50 -7.88 -5.91 -1.72
N ASP A 51 -7.90 -4.74 -1.06
CA ASP A 51 -8.08 -3.44 -1.70
C ASP A 51 -6.99 -3.11 -2.73
N ALA A 52 -5.76 -3.62 -2.49
CA ALA A 52 -4.63 -3.37 -3.37
C ALA A 52 -4.57 -4.30 -4.59
N PHE A 53 -5.03 -5.55 -4.48
CA PHE A 53 -4.77 -6.59 -5.46
C PHE A 53 -6.01 -7.30 -6.01
N ALA A 54 -7.15 -7.22 -5.33
CA ALA A 54 -8.37 -7.81 -5.85
C ALA A 54 -9.01 -6.91 -6.94
N ARG A 55 -9.80 -7.53 -7.82
CA ARG A 55 -10.54 -6.78 -8.83
C ARG A 55 -11.57 -5.84 -8.19
N PRO A 56 -11.88 -4.70 -8.83
CA PRO A 56 -12.93 -3.81 -8.37
C PRO A 56 -14.27 -4.54 -8.24
N GLY A 57 -14.95 -4.34 -7.10
CA GLY A 57 -16.26 -4.94 -6.86
C GLY A 57 -16.23 -6.41 -6.41
N VAL A 58 -15.07 -6.98 -6.07
CA VAL A 58 -14.98 -8.30 -5.44
C VAL A 58 -15.84 -8.36 -4.18
N GLN A 59 -16.60 -9.43 -4.00
CA GLN A 59 -17.34 -9.65 -2.77
C GLN A 59 -16.40 -10.14 -1.67
N VAL A 60 -16.39 -9.47 -0.52
CA VAL A 60 -15.62 -9.88 0.66
C VAL A 60 -16.56 -10.42 1.72
N ILE A 61 -16.26 -11.61 2.24
CA ILE A 61 -17.01 -12.26 3.31
C ILE A 61 -16.10 -12.40 4.52
N ASP A 62 -16.56 -11.88 5.66
CA ASP A 62 -15.95 -12.12 6.96
C ASP A 62 -16.49 -13.45 7.51
N ALA A 63 -15.62 -14.43 7.68
CA ALA A 63 -15.97 -15.71 8.26
C ALA A 63 -16.03 -15.68 9.80
N GLY A 64 -15.53 -14.58 10.39
CA GLY A 64 -15.39 -14.41 11.83
C GLY A 64 -14.22 -15.21 12.40
N HIS A 65 -13.71 -14.75 13.53
CA HIS A 65 -12.67 -15.45 14.29
C HIS A 65 -13.14 -15.64 15.72
N ASP A 66 -13.17 -16.90 16.19
CA ASP A 66 -13.57 -17.24 17.55
C ASP A 66 -12.37 -17.90 18.25
N HIS A 67 -11.65 -17.13 19.04
CA HIS A 67 -10.48 -17.61 19.78
C HIS A 67 -10.86 -18.59 20.93
N ASP A 68 -12.11 -18.54 21.40
CA ASP A 68 -12.55 -19.37 22.51
C ASP A 68 -13.02 -20.76 22.04
N GLN A 69 -13.45 -20.89 20.77
CA GLN A 69 -13.92 -22.13 20.17
C GLN A 69 -13.35 -22.34 18.77
N PRO A 70 -12.04 -22.58 18.63
CA PRO A 70 -11.37 -22.64 17.32
C PRO A 70 -11.94 -23.74 16.42
N ASP A 71 -12.25 -24.92 16.95
CA ASP A 71 -12.79 -26.04 16.16
C ASP A 71 -14.15 -25.71 15.55
N LEU A 72 -15.01 -25.00 16.28
CA LEU A 72 -16.31 -24.54 15.76
C LEU A 72 -16.16 -23.39 14.76
N ALA A 73 -15.16 -22.54 14.94
CA ALA A 73 -14.85 -21.47 14.01
C ALA A 73 -14.47 -22.03 12.64
N VAL A 74 -13.57 -23.02 12.59
CA VAL A 74 -13.14 -23.69 11.35
C VAL A 74 -14.32 -24.32 10.62
N LEU A 75 -15.20 -25.04 11.32
CA LEU A 75 -16.40 -25.64 10.71
C LEU A 75 -17.40 -24.60 10.19
N ARG A 76 -17.53 -23.46 10.86
CA ARG A 76 -18.37 -22.34 10.37
C ARG A 76 -17.78 -21.75 9.09
N THR A 77 -16.48 -21.50 9.07
CA THR A 77 -15.75 -20.96 7.92
C THR A 77 -15.88 -21.90 6.71
N ALA A 78 -15.67 -23.20 6.90
CA ALA A 78 -15.84 -24.20 5.84
C ALA A 78 -17.26 -24.15 5.23
N LYS A 79 -18.31 -24.03 6.06
CA LYS A 79 -19.70 -23.89 5.57
C LYS A 79 -19.92 -22.61 4.77
N VAL A 80 -19.32 -21.50 5.21
CA VAL A 80 -19.37 -20.21 4.47
C VAL A 80 -18.74 -20.38 3.10
N ILE A 81 -17.56 -21.01 3.01
CA ILE A 81 -16.84 -21.24 1.76
C ILE A 81 -17.65 -22.15 0.82
N VAL A 82 -18.18 -23.27 1.33
CA VAL A 82 -19.02 -24.21 0.54
C VAL A 82 -20.25 -23.51 -0.02
N ASN A 83 -20.92 -22.68 0.79
CA ASN A 83 -22.10 -21.94 0.35
C ASN A 83 -21.74 -20.88 -0.71
N ALA A 84 -20.63 -20.16 -0.53
CA ALA A 84 -20.13 -19.20 -1.49
C ALA A 84 -19.81 -19.86 -2.83
N ALA A 85 -19.11 -21.02 -2.81
CA ALA A 85 -18.77 -21.76 -4.02
C ALA A 85 -20.01 -22.29 -4.77
N ARG A 86 -21.00 -22.78 -4.04
CA ARG A 86 -22.26 -23.24 -4.66
C ARG A 86 -23.10 -22.11 -5.26
N GLY A 87 -22.97 -20.91 -4.71
CA GLY A 87 -23.71 -19.73 -5.21
C GLY A 87 -23.14 -19.15 -6.51
N LEU A 88 -21.87 -19.42 -6.85
CA LEU A 88 -21.20 -18.84 -8.03
C LEU A 88 -21.34 -19.66 -9.32
N GLY A 89 -21.71 -20.96 -9.25
CA GLY A 89 -21.72 -21.86 -10.40
C GLY A 89 -20.30 -22.28 -10.86
N GLU A 90 -20.22 -23.00 -12.00
CA GLU A 90 -19.02 -23.76 -12.41
C GLU A 90 -17.77 -22.94 -12.70
N SER A 91 -17.89 -21.72 -13.16
CA SER A 91 -16.74 -20.87 -13.57
C SER A 91 -16.25 -19.93 -12.46
N GLY A 92 -16.88 -19.93 -11.28
CA GLY A 92 -16.54 -19.02 -10.19
C GLY A 92 -15.26 -19.39 -9.45
N LEU A 93 -14.64 -18.41 -8.82
CA LEU A 93 -13.46 -18.55 -7.96
C LEU A 93 -13.72 -17.94 -6.58
N VAL A 94 -13.67 -18.77 -5.54
CA VAL A 94 -13.63 -18.33 -4.15
C VAL A 94 -12.18 -18.39 -3.66
N VAL A 95 -11.65 -17.31 -3.17
CA VAL A 95 -10.34 -17.26 -2.52
C VAL A 95 -10.53 -17.22 -1.01
N ARG A 96 -10.10 -18.26 -0.32
CA ARG A 96 -9.93 -18.28 1.13
C ARG A 96 -8.54 -17.73 1.46
N LEU A 97 -8.46 -16.47 1.85
CA LEU A 97 -7.21 -15.81 2.15
C LEU A 97 -6.85 -16.03 3.62
N MET A 98 -5.68 -16.61 3.86
CA MET A 98 -5.14 -16.94 5.18
C MET A 98 -3.84 -16.20 5.44
N ASP A 99 -3.56 -15.84 6.67
CA ASP A 99 -2.30 -15.19 7.03
C ASP A 99 -1.11 -16.12 6.86
N GLY A 100 0.06 -15.58 6.54
CA GLY A 100 1.28 -16.34 6.41
C GLY A 100 1.16 -17.49 5.42
N ASP A 101 1.26 -18.72 5.93
CA ASP A 101 1.14 -19.98 5.17
C ASP A 101 -0.05 -20.77 5.69
N PRO A 102 -0.98 -21.24 4.84
CA PRO A 102 -2.15 -22.01 5.23
C PRO A 102 -1.84 -23.28 6.02
N SER A 103 -0.67 -23.88 5.80
CA SER A 103 -0.27 -25.15 6.42
C SER A 103 0.13 -25.03 7.91
N LEU A 104 0.31 -23.80 8.43
CA LEU A 104 0.78 -23.58 9.79
C LEU A 104 -0.30 -22.93 10.67
N PHE A 105 -1.01 -23.75 11.45
CA PHE A 105 -1.95 -23.33 12.50
C PHE A 105 -3.18 -22.52 12.04
N HIS A 106 -3.59 -22.66 10.77
CA HIS A 106 -4.73 -21.91 10.20
C HIS A 106 -5.97 -22.78 9.90
N GLY A 107 -5.94 -24.05 10.28
CA GLY A 107 -7.11 -24.94 10.12
C GLY A 107 -7.40 -25.34 8.67
N VAL A 108 -6.49 -25.13 7.73
CA VAL A 108 -6.69 -25.47 6.30
C VAL A 108 -7.07 -26.92 6.08
N ALA A 109 -6.52 -27.85 6.87
CA ALA A 109 -6.80 -29.28 6.73
C ALA A 109 -8.28 -29.57 6.98
N ASP A 110 -8.85 -29.04 8.04
CA ASP A 110 -10.24 -29.26 8.43
C ASP A 110 -11.21 -28.56 7.46
N GLU A 111 -10.91 -27.31 7.06
CA GLU A 111 -11.68 -26.60 6.04
C GLU A 111 -11.67 -27.36 4.71
N ALA A 112 -10.50 -27.85 4.25
CA ALA A 112 -10.36 -28.59 3.00
C ALA A 112 -11.06 -29.96 3.04
N LEU A 113 -11.04 -30.66 4.17
CA LEU A 113 -11.79 -31.91 4.36
C LEU A 113 -13.29 -31.71 4.21
N GLU A 114 -13.84 -30.63 4.79
CA GLU A 114 -15.25 -30.29 4.63
C GLU A 114 -15.62 -29.97 3.17
N LEU A 115 -14.74 -29.28 2.42
CA LEU A 115 -14.93 -29.03 1.00
C LEU A 115 -14.90 -30.36 0.19
N ALA A 116 -13.96 -31.25 0.51
CA ALA A 116 -13.88 -32.56 -0.12
C ALA A 116 -15.15 -33.39 0.11
N HIS A 117 -15.65 -33.40 1.35
CA HIS A 117 -16.92 -34.06 1.69
C HIS A 117 -18.12 -33.44 0.97
N ALA A 118 -18.10 -32.11 0.75
CA ALA A 118 -19.12 -31.39 0.02
C ALA A 118 -19.03 -31.54 -1.51
N GLY A 119 -17.94 -32.16 -2.02
CA GLY A 119 -17.67 -32.32 -3.45
C GLY A 119 -17.27 -30.99 -4.14
N VAL A 120 -16.72 -30.02 -3.40
CA VAL A 120 -16.23 -28.74 -3.93
C VAL A 120 -14.76 -28.87 -4.29
N PRO A 121 -14.35 -28.61 -5.54
CA PRO A 121 -12.96 -28.67 -5.95
C PRO A 121 -12.15 -27.54 -5.32
N PHE A 122 -10.92 -27.84 -4.88
CA PHE A 122 -10.05 -26.84 -4.28
C PHE A 122 -8.58 -27.03 -4.67
N GLU A 123 -7.80 -25.96 -4.51
CA GLU A 123 -6.33 -25.94 -4.53
C GLU A 123 -5.81 -25.26 -3.26
N VAL A 124 -4.57 -25.60 -2.86
CA VAL A 124 -3.87 -24.94 -1.74
C VAL A 124 -2.61 -24.27 -2.27
N VAL A 125 -2.48 -22.98 -2.01
CA VAL A 125 -1.35 -22.15 -2.43
C VAL A 125 -0.58 -21.73 -1.19
N PRO A 126 0.64 -22.25 -0.95
CA PRO A 126 1.48 -21.84 0.16
C PRO A 126 1.78 -20.33 0.17
N GLY A 127 2.07 -19.81 1.34
CA GLY A 127 2.51 -18.43 1.54
C GLY A 127 3.85 -18.36 2.28
N VAL A 128 4.42 -17.16 2.39
CA VAL A 128 5.57 -16.92 3.25
C VAL A 128 5.11 -16.90 4.70
N SER A 129 5.60 -17.85 5.51
CA SER A 129 5.18 -17.95 6.92
C SER A 129 5.69 -16.79 7.78
N ALA A 130 4.86 -16.33 8.71
CA ALA A 130 5.28 -15.37 9.74
C ALA A 130 6.40 -15.91 10.64
N VAL A 131 6.48 -17.22 10.85
CA VAL A 131 7.55 -17.89 11.62
C VAL A 131 8.93 -17.53 11.09
N THR A 132 9.13 -17.70 9.78
CA THR A 132 10.42 -17.43 9.14
C THR A 132 10.63 -15.96 8.84
N ALA A 133 9.61 -15.30 8.32
CA ALA A 133 9.74 -13.93 7.86
C ALA A 133 9.86 -12.91 9.01
N ALA A 134 9.04 -13.00 10.05
CA ALA A 134 9.11 -12.05 11.16
C ALA A 134 10.43 -12.18 11.92
N ALA A 135 10.95 -13.41 12.11
CA ALA A 135 12.26 -13.62 12.72
C ALA A 135 13.37 -12.99 11.87
N MET A 136 13.39 -13.21 10.55
CA MET A 136 14.39 -12.61 9.66
C MET A 136 14.28 -11.09 9.56
N TYR A 137 13.07 -10.52 9.57
CA TYR A 137 12.87 -9.07 9.63
C TYR A 137 13.31 -8.48 10.98
N ALA A 138 13.26 -9.29 12.04
CA ALA A 138 13.84 -8.92 13.33
C ALA A 138 15.38 -9.08 13.37
N GLY A 139 16.03 -9.56 12.31
CA GLY A 139 17.46 -9.82 12.27
C GLY A 139 17.86 -11.09 13.06
N ILE A 140 16.95 -12.07 13.17
CA ILE A 140 17.16 -13.30 13.93
C ILE A 140 17.05 -14.49 12.99
N PRO A 141 18.15 -15.11 12.59
CA PRO A 141 18.13 -16.36 11.85
C PRO A 141 17.60 -17.48 12.76
N LEU A 142 16.67 -18.31 12.26
CA LEU A 142 16.11 -19.41 13.04
C LEU A 142 17.11 -20.57 13.21
N THR A 143 18.07 -20.69 12.31
CA THR A 143 19.10 -21.72 12.35
C THR A 143 20.48 -21.14 12.13
N THR A 144 21.47 -21.71 12.78
CA THR A 144 22.91 -21.45 12.63
C THR A 144 23.62 -22.80 12.49
N ALA A 145 24.94 -22.80 12.27
CA ALA A 145 25.73 -24.03 12.20
C ALA A 145 25.65 -24.89 13.51
N SER A 146 25.34 -24.24 14.65
CA SER A 146 25.21 -24.89 15.95
C SER A 146 23.77 -25.23 16.35
N THR A 147 22.78 -24.89 15.53
CA THR A 147 21.37 -25.16 15.84
C THR A 147 21.06 -26.64 15.60
N THR A 148 20.61 -27.34 16.63
CA THR A 148 20.29 -28.78 16.60
C THR A 148 18.90 -29.05 16.05
N ALA A 149 17.91 -28.18 16.41
CA ALA A 149 16.51 -28.31 16.01
C ALA A 149 15.80 -26.96 15.95
N LEU A 150 14.75 -26.91 15.15
CA LEU A 150 13.78 -25.81 15.14
C LEU A 150 12.41 -26.35 15.51
N HIS A 151 11.83 -25.83 16.58
CA HIS A 151 10.50 -26.16 17.05
C HIS A 151 9.56 -24.98 16.83
N VAL A 152 8.36 -25.24 16.32
CA VAL A 152 7.32 -24.24 16.11
C VAL A 152 6.08 -24.66 16.88
N VAL A 153 5.60 -23.78 17.76
CA VAL A 153 4.55 -24.09 18.73
C VAL A 153 3.43 -23.06 18.64
N ASP A 154 2.19 -23.52 18.59
CA ASP A 154 1.01 -22.67 18.79
C ASP A 154 0.67 -22.59 20.29
N ALA A 155 0.83 -21.42 20.89
CA ALA A 155 0.50 -21.19 22.30
C ALA A 155 -0.99 -21.39 22.63
N SER A 156 -1.87 -21.39 21.65
CA SER A 156 -3.31 -21.59 21.84
C SER A 156 -3.66 -23.06 22.04
N ALA A 157 -2.83 -23.97 21.53
CA ALA A 157 -3.01 -25.41 21.69
C ALA A 157 -2.69 -25.85 23.13
N ARG A 158 -3.20 -26.99 23.54
CA ARG A 158 -2.99 -27.54 24.89
C ARG A 158 -2.25 -28.87 24.80
N GLY A 159 -1.60 -29.26 25.90
CA GLY A 159 -0.96 -30.57 26.05
C GLY A 159 0.41 -30.67 25.36
N HIS A 160 1.13 -29.57 25.25
CA HIS A 160 2.49 -29.56 24.73
C HIS A 160 3.45 -30.36 25.64
N ASP A 161 4.32 -31.17 25.05
CA ASP A 161 5.47 -31.75 25.74
C ASP A 161 6.62 -30.73 25.80
N TRP A 162 6.51 -29.80 26.74
CA TRP A 162 7.53 -28.77 26.95
C TRP A 162 8.90 -29.32 27.34
N ALA A 163 8.95 -30.53 27.94
CA ALA A 163 10.22 -31.16 28.32
C ALA A 163 11.10 -31.47 27.11
N SER A 164 10.48 -31.84 25.98
CA SER A 164 11.20 -32.09 24.72
C SER A 164 11.81 -30.84 24.07
N LEU A 165 11.44 -29.63 24.52
CA LEU A 165 11.85 -28.34 23.96
C LEU A 165 12.94 -27.64 24.80
N THR A 166 13.56 -28.35 25.76
CA THR A 166 14.51 -27.76 26.71
C THR A 166 15.96 -27.71 26.22
N ASP A 167 16.28 -28.35 25.08
CA ASP A 167 17.63 -28.33 24.51
C ASP A 167 18.11 -26.89 24.23
N ALA A 168 19.20 -26.49 24.91
CA ALA A 168 19.77 -25.15 24.83
C ALA A 168 20.26 -24.76 23.43
N ALA A 169 20.62 -25.73 22.58
CA ALA A 169 21.07 -25.50 21.21
C ALA A 169 19.91 -25.45 20.19
N SER A 170 18.68 -25.74 20.62
CA SER A 170 17.51 -25.62 19.75
C SER A 170 16.94 -24.20 19.72
N THR A 171 16.34 -23.84 18.58
CA THR A 171 15.49 -22.65 18.45
C THR A 171 14.04 -23.05 18.65
N VAL A 172 13.32 -22.32 19.50
CA VAL A 172 11.88 -22.47 19.69
C VAL A 172 11.17 -21.22 19.25
N VAL A 173 10.18 -21.35 18.40
CA VAL A 173 9.30 -20.26 17.97
C VAL A 173 7.90 -20.54 18.49
N VAL A 174 7.36 -19.60 19.24
CA VAL A 174 6.02 -19.71 19.82
C VAL A 174 5.15 -18.60 19.24
N LEU A 175 4.00 -18.97 18.67
CA LEU A 175 3.00 -18.05 18.12
C LEU A 175 1.76 -18.03 19.01
N GLY A 176 1.05 -16.92 19.02
CA GLY A 176 -0.26 -16.83 19.66
C GLY A 176 -0.55 -15.47 20.27
N PRO A 177 -1.74 -15.31 20.90
CA PRO A 177 -2.09 -14.11 21.66
C PRO A 177 -1.11 -13.88 22.82
N ALA A 178 -0.83 -12.61 23.15
CA ALA A 178 0.18 -12.25 24.15
C ALA A 178 -0.03 -12.95 25.51
N ALA A 179 -1.28 -13.12 25.94
CA ALA A 179 -1.59 -13.81 27.20
C ALA A 179 -1.19 -15.29 27.17
N ARG A 180 -1.55 -16.00 26.10
CA ARG A 180 -1.19 -17.42 25.90
C ARG A 180 0.31 -17.61 25.70
N LEU A 181 0.94 -16.66 25.01
CA LEU A 181 2.38 -16.66 24.82
C LEU A 181 3.11 -16.56 26.18
N GLY A 182 2.64 -15.69 27.10
CA GLY A 182 3.19 -15.58 28.44
C GLY A 182 3.06 -16.87 29.28
N GLU A 183 1.93 -17.56 29.18
CA GLU A 183 1.70 -18.86 29.81
C GLU A 183 2.67 -19.92 29.23
N ALA A 184 2.74 -20.06 27.89
CA ALA A 184 3.61 -21.00 27.21
C ALA A 184 5.11 -20.81 27.56
N LEU A 185 5.58 -19.57 27.61
CA LEU A 185 6.95 -19.25 28.00
C LEU A 185 7.22 -19.62 29.47
N SER A 186 6.24 -19.44 30.36
CA SER A 186 6.34 -19.84 31.75
C SER A 186 6.37 -21.37 31.91
N GLU A 187 5.54 -22.10 31.18
CA GLU A 187 5.53 -23.57 31.16
C GLU A 187 6.85 -24.14 30.62
N LEU A 188 7.40 -23.59 29.56
CA LEU A 188 8.71 -23.98 29.02
C LEU A 188 9.83 -23.76 30.05
N ARG A 189 9.78 -22.66 30.78
CA ARG A 189 10.71 -22.37 31.87
C ARG A 189 10.59 -23.39 33.00
N GLN A 190 9.39 -23.76 33.41
CA GLN A 190 9.12 -24.76 34.42
C GLN A 190 9.55 -26.16 34.02
N ALA A 191 9.45 -26.48 32.70
CA ALA A 191 9.89 -27.75 32.14
C ALA A 191 11.42 -27.92 32.13
N GLY A 192 12.19 -26.86 32.42
CA GLY A 192 13.64 -26.94 32.61
C GLY A 192 14.47 -26.16 31.57
N ARG A 193 13.84 -25.40 30.65
CA ARG A 193 14.61 -24.49 29.81
C ARG A 193 15.28 -23.42 30.65
N GLU A 194 16.56 -23.12 30.39
CA GLU A 194 17.29 -22.12 31.18
C GLU A 194 16.64 -20.74 31.16
N GLY A 195 16.47 -20.12 32.32
CA GLY A 195 15.87 -18.78 32.44
C GLY A 195 16.68 -17.66 31.79
N SER A 196 17.98 -17.87 31.64
CA SER A 196 18.89 -16.98 30.91
C SER A 196 18.76 -17.05 29.38
N THR A 197 18.02 -18.06 28.85
CA THR A 197 17.82 -18.22 27.39
C THR A 197 17.34 -16.91 26.77
N PRO A 198 18.04 -16.38 25.74
CA PRO A 198 17.62 -15.18 25.02
C PRO A 198 16.26 -15.37 24.34
N VAL A 199 15.41 -14.37 24.46
CA VAL A 199 14.07 -14.32 23.87
C VAL A 199 13.89 -13.01 23.11
N ALA A 200 13.39 -13.09 21.88
CA ALA A 200 12.90 -11.95 21.14
C ALA A 200 11.38 -12.03 20.99
N LEU A 201 10.69 -10.96 21.36
CA LEU A 201 9.25 -10.78 21.18
C LEU A 201 9.04 -9.86 19.99
N VAL A 202 8.44 -10.35 18.93
CA VAL A 202 8.21 -9.62 17.67
C VAL A 202 6.72 -9.37 17.51
N GLU A 203 6.31 -8.12 17.58
CA GLU A 203 4.94 -7.65 17.33
C GLU A 203 4.82 -7.10 15.93
N SER A 204 3.70 -7.39 15.24
CA SER A 204 3.40 -6.90 13.87
C SER A 204 4.53 -7.15 12.87
N GLY A 205 5.12 -8.35 12.92
CA GLY A 205 6.29 -8.72 12.13
C GLY A 205 6.14 -8.40 10.64
N THR A 206 7.26 -8.06 9.99
CA THR A 206 7.40 -7.67 8.57
C THR A 206 6.76 -6.36 8.16
N THR A 207 5.92 -5.76 8.98
CA THR A 207 5.30 -4.46 8.69
C THR A 207 6.16 -3.29 9.17
N THR A 208 5.92 -2.10 8.66
CA THR A 208 6.56 -0.86 9.18
C THR A 208 6.13 -0.53 10.61
N SER A 209 5.23 -1.32 11.19
CA SER A 209 4.80 -1.27 12.59
C SER A 209 5.53 -2.26 13.48
N GLN A 210 6.38 -3.12 12.93
CA GLN A 210 7.09 -4.14 13.69
C GLN A 210 7.79 -3.51 14.90
N GLN A 211 7.73 -4.20 16.00
CA GLN A 211 8.51 -3.88 17.20
C GLN A 211 9.11 -5.16 17.75
N THR A 212 10.43 -5.18 17.86
CA THR A 212 11.14 -6.31 18.43
C THR A 212 11.74 -5.92 19.76
N ARG A 213 11.44 -6.69 20.82
CA ARG A 213 12.03 -6.56 22.14
C ARG A 213 12.81 -7.80 22.49
N THR A 214 14.07 -7.62 22.87
CA THR A 214 14.93 -8.70 23.37
C THR A 214 14.92 -8.72 24.88
N THR A 215 14.88 -9.91 25.46
CA THR A 215 14.87 -10.16 26.89
C THR A 215 15.41 -11.57 27.19
N THR A 216 15.19 -12.07 28.38
CA THR A 216 15.46 -13.48 28.74
C THR A 216 14.15 -14.19 29.05
N LEU A 217 14.17 -15.52 29.05
CA LEU A 217 12.99 -16.35 29.35
C LEU A 217 12.38 -16.02 30.73
N ASP A 218 13.21 -15.78 31.73
CA ASP A 218 12.75 -15.38 33.08
C ASP A 218 11.95 -14.07 33.12
N LYS A 219 12.20 -13.16 32.17
CA LYS A 219 11.61 -11.82 32.11
C LYS A 219 10.54 -11.67 31.03
N ALA A 220 10.42 -12.62 30.13
CA ALA A 220 9.60 -12.49 28.92
C ALA A 220 8.12 -12.22 29.24
N SER A 221 7.52 -12.94 30.18
CA SER A 221 6.12 -12.73 30.58
C SER A 221 5.88 -11.33 31.19
N GLN A 222 6.87 -10.79 31.92
CA GLN A 222 6.78 -9.43 32.47
C GLN A 222 6.84 -8.37 31.35
N VAL A 223 7.70 -8.56 30.37
CA VAL A 223 7.81 -7.65 29.20
C VAL A 223 6.52 -7.66 28.39
N LEU A 224 5.93 -8.83 28.12
CA LEU A 224 4.64 -8.96 27.44
C LEU A 224 3.53 -8.17 28.15
N ALA A 225 3.48 -8.29 29.49
CA ALA A 225 2.45 -7.61 30.30
C ALA A 225 2.68 -6.10 30.43
N ALA A 226 3.94 -5.66 30.58
CA ALA A 226 4.27 -4.26 30.86
C ALA A 226 4.13 -3.36 29.62
N ASP A 227 4.41 -3.87 28.43
CA ASP A 227 4.44 -3.10 27.20
C ASP A 227 3.10 -3.06 26.45
N GLY A 228 2.08 -3.77 26.94
CA GLY A 228 0.76 -3.83 26.32
C GLY A 228 0.82 -4.37 24.89
N MET A 229 1.73 -5.34 24.64
CA MET A 229 1.87 -5.95 23.32
C MET A 229 0.55 -6.61 22.90
N SER A 230 0.12 -6.32 21.70
CA SER A 230 -1.12 -6.83 21.12
C SER A 230 -0.82 -7.88 20.06
N PHE A 231 -1.80 -8.73 19.81
CA PHE A 231 -1.71 -9.74 18.74
C PHE A 231 -1.56 -9.09 17.34
N PRO A 232 -0.79 -9.68 16.41
CA PRO A 232 -0.04 -10.93 16.53
C PRO A 232 1.36 -10.73 17.14
N VAL A 233 1.74 -11.58 18.07
CA VAL A 233 3.10 -11.62 18.66
C VAL A 233 3.73 -12.98 18.40
N LEU A 234 5.00 -12.96 18.02
CA LEU A 234 5.85 -14.12 17.86
C LEU A 234 6.99 -14.05 18.88
N ALA A 235 7.23 -15.11 19.61
CA ALA A 235 8.43 -15.26 20.44
C ALA A 235 9.44 -16.19 19.77
N VAL A 236 10.68 -15.75 19.65
CA VAL A 236 11.82 -16.56 19.22
C VAL A 236 12.75 -16.75 20.40
N LEU A 237 13.08 -18.00 20.73
CA LEU A 237 13.95 -18.37 21.85
C LEU A 237 15.15 -19.15 21.33
N GLY A 238 16.31 -18.82 21.83
CA GLY A 238 17.54 -19.55 21.54
C GLY A 238 18.75 -18.64 21.32
N PRO A 239 19.95 -19.25 21.09
CA PRO A 239 21.20 -18.51 20.98
C PRO A 239 21.22 -17.50 19.84
N SER A 240 20.51 -17.79 18.72
CA SER A 240 20.47 -16.93 17.53
C SER A 240 19.84 -15.56 17.76
N VAL A 241 19.07 -15.38 18.85
CA VAL A 241 18.51 -14.08 19.22
C VAL A 241 19.61 -13.04 19.46
N GLY A 242 20.77 -13.46 20.00
CA GLY A 242 21.93 -12.59 20.20
C GLY A 242 22.50 -11.99 18.91
N LEU A 243 22.29 -12.64 17.76
CA LEU A 243 22.77 -12.15 16.45
C LEU A 243 22.01 -10.92 15.96
N ARG A 244 20.86 -10.60 16.57
CA ARG A 244 20.07 -9.43 16.20
C ARG A 244 20.85 -8.12 16.29
N GLU A 245 21.77 -7.97 17.22
CA GLU A 245 22.55 -6.75 17.39
C GLU A 245 23.35 -6.41 16.12
N GLU A 246 23.83 -7.42 15.41
CA GLU A 246 24.59 -7.28 14.17
C GLU A 246 23.73 -7.38 12.90
N LEU A 247 22.66 -8.18 12.94
CA LEU A 247 21.86 -8.53 11.77
C LEU A 247 20.55 -7.73 11.64
N SER A 248 20.25 -6.80 12.54
CA SER A 248 19.05 -5.96 12.43
C SER A 248 19.15 -5.03 11.24
N TRP A 249 18.43 -5.32 10.18
CA TRP A 249 18.44 -4.55 8.93
C TRP A 249 17.13 -3.79 8.67
N PHE A 250 16.01 -4.29 9.20
CA PHE A 250 14.70 -3.73 8.90
C PHE A 250 14.34 -2.56 9.83
N GLU A 251 14.50 -2.76 11.14
CA GLU A 251 14.19 -1.73 12.14
C GLU A 251 15.26 -0.63 12.22
N THR A 252 16.40 -0.81 11.54
CA THR A 252 17.48 0.17 11.41
C THR A 252 17.39 1.03 10.15
N LYS A 253 16.36 0.83 9.35
CA LYS A 253 16.10 1.66 8.16
C LYS A 253 15.96 3.14 8.53
N PRO A 254 16.40 4.07 7.67
CA PRO A 254 16.55 5.50 8.03
C PRO A 254 15.25 6.20 8.41
N LEU A 255 14.10 5.73 7.92
CA LEU A 255 12.77 6.27 8.25
C LEU A 255 11.91 5.25 9.00
N TYR A 256 12.54 4.28 9.67
CA TYR A 256 11.79 3.22 10.33
C TYR A 256 10.77 3.76 11.35
N GLY A 257 9.51 3.36 11.15
CA GLY A 257 8.38 3.76 11.99
C GLY A 257 7.96 5.23 11.89
N TRP A 258 8.57 6.04 11.00
CA TRP A 258 8.14 7.43 10.78
C TRP A 258 6.75 7.48 10.17
N GLN A 259 5.89 8.31 10.72
CA GLN A 259 4.60 8.67 10.14
C GLN A 259 4.82 9.82 9.15
N VAL A 260 4.67 9.55 7.85
CA VAL A 260 4.93 10.55 6.81
C VAL A 260 3.65 10.94 6.09
N LEU A 261 3.30 12.21 6.16
CA LEU A 261 2.14 12.77 5.47
C LEU A 261 2.46 13.05 4.01
N VAL A 262 1.67 12.51 3.10
CA VAL A 262 1.81 12.67 1.65
C VAL A 262 0.57 13.38 1.09
N PRO A 263 0.61 14.72 0.91
CA PRO A 263 -0.53 15.51 0.44
C PRO A 263 -0.71 15.42 -1.09
N ARG A 264 -1.04 14.24 -1.58
CA ARG A 264 -1.26 13.92 -3.01
C ARG A 264 -2.51 13.06 -3.17
N THR A 265 -3.01 12.93 -4.41
CA THR A 265 -4.08 11.96 -4.71
C THR A 265 -3.51 10.52 -4.65
N LYS A 266 -4.39 9.52 -4.46
CA LYS A 266 -3.97 8.11 -4.41
C LYS A 266 -3.21 7.70 -5.67
N GLU A 267 -3.71 8.11 -6.84
CA GLU A 267 -3.16 7.78 -8.15
C GLU A 267 -1.74 8.34 -8.35
N GLN A 268 -1.45 9.48 -7.74
CA GLN A 268 -0.15 10.14 -7.87
C GLN A 268 0.85 9.74 -6.78
N SER A 269 0.42 9.00 -5.76
CA SER A 269 1.25 8.71 -4.58
C SER A 269 1.95 7.35 -4.62
N GLY A 270 1.60 6.43 -5.53
CA GLY A 270 2.05 5.04 -5.54
C GLY A 270 3.56 4.89 -5.36
N SER A 271 4.36 5.36 -6.31
CA SER A 271 5.84 5.27 -6.24
C SER A 271 6.44 5.99 -5.03
N THR A 272 5.85 7.10 -4.60
CA THR A 272 6.30 7.85 -3.41
C THR A 272 6.05 7.05 -2.13
N THR A 273 4.87 6.43 -2.00
CA THR A 273 4.51 5.61 -0.84
C THR A 273 5.32 4.32 -0.79
N GLU A 274 5.54 3.66 -1.92
CA GLU A 274 6.40 2.48 -2.04
C GLU A 274 7.84 2.81 -1.61
N ARG A 275 8.41 3.93 -2.09
CA ARG A 275 9.76 4.36 -1.72
C ARG A 275 9.87 4.69 -0.23
N LEU A 276 8.87 5.37 0.36
CA LEU A 276 8.79 5.64 1.80
C LEU A 276 8.76 4.33 2.61
N THR A 277 7.92 3.38 2.20
CA THR A 277 7.81 2.07 2.84
C THR A 277 9.11 1.27 2.73
N ALA A 278 9.80 1.36 1.58
CA ALA A 278 11.13 0.75 1.41
C ALA A 278 12.15 1.27 2.43
N TYR A 279 12.06 2.54 2.84
CA TYR A 279 12.86 3.12 3.92
C TYR A 279 12.29 2.90 5.33
N GLY A 280 11.20 2.14 5.47
CA GLY A 280 10.59 1.78 6.75
C GLY A 280 9.58 2.80 7.29
N ALA A 281 9.20 3.81 6.51
CA ALA A 281 8.18 4.78 6.90
C ALA A 281 6.75 4.23 6.73
N ARG A 282 5.81 4.88 7.41
CA ARG A 282 4.35 4.69 7.30
C ARG A 282 3.74 5.90 6.58
N PRO A 283 3.54 5.83 5.28
CA PRO A 283 2.93 6.93 4.54
C PRO A 283 1.43 7.03 4.85
N THR A 284 0.96 8.26 5.05
CA THR A 284 -0.47 8.59 5.11
C THR A 284 -0.79 9.54 3.96
N VAL A 285 -1.54 9.04 2.99
CA VAL A 285 -1.95 9.84 1.83
C VAL A 285 -3.16 10.66 2.18
N VAL A 286 -3.05 11.98 1.98
CA VAL A 286 -4.15 12.94 2.17
C VAL A 286 -4.35 13.71 0.87
N PRO A 287 -5.38 13.39 0.09
CA PRO A 287 -5.69 14.15 -1.11
C PRO A 287 -5.91 15.63 -0.79
N THR A 288 -5.25 16.51 -1.52
CA THR A 288 -5.41 17.96 -1.37
C THR A 288 -6.19 18.61 -2.51
N ILE A 289 -6.41 17.84 -3.58
CA ILE A 289 -7.27 18.16 -4.70
C ILE A 289 -8.21 16.99 -4.98
N SER A 290 -9.35 17.31 -5.57
CA SER A 290 -10.29 16.35 -6.16
C SER A 290 -10.48 16.70 -7.62
N VAL A 291 -10.56 15.67 -8.45
CA VAL A 291 -10.93 15.82 -9.86
C VAL A 291 -12.43 15.55 -9.96
N GLU A 292 -13.15 16.52 -10.46
CA GLU A 292 -14.61 16.47 -10.61
C GLU A 292 -15.02 16.60 -12.08
N PRO A 293 -16.16 16.06 -12.48
CA PRO A 293 -16.71 16.29 -13.80
C PRO A 293 -16.87 17.79 -14.13
N PRO A 294 -16.85 18.17 -15.41
CA PRO A 294 -17.06 19.56 -15.82
C PRO A 294 -18.46 20.03 -15.44
N ARG A 295 -18.61 21.35 -15.18
CA ARG A 295 -19.94 21.96 -14.90
C ARG A 295 -20.90 21.84 -16.07
N THR A 296 -20.36 21.74 -17.30
CA THR A 296 -21.12 21.69 -18.53
C THR A 296 -20.75 20.41 -19.31
N PRO A 297 -21.27 19.23 -18.91
CA PRO A 297 -20.93 17.93 -19.54
C PRO A 297 -21.25 17.91 -21.04
N ALA A 298 -22.27 18.68 -21.48
CA ALA A 298 -22.71 18.72 -22.87
C ALA A 298 -21.62 19.14 -23.87
N GLN A 299 -20.56 19.85 -23.44
CA GLN A 299 -19.43 20.18 -24.32
C GLN A 299 -18.61 18.92 -24.61
N MET A 300 -18.30 18.16 -23.56
CA MET A 300 -17.60 16.89 -23.66
C MET A 300 -18.41 15.86 -24.50
N ASP A 301 -19.72 15.77 -24.26
CA ASP A 301 -20.62 14.90 -25.02
C ASP A 301 -20.58 15.20 -26.52
N ARG A 302 -20.58 16.50 -26.89
CA ARG A 302 -20.47 16.92 -28.30
C ARG A 302 -19.10 16.60 -28.89
N ALA A 303 -18.03 16.77 -28.12
CA ALA A 303 -16.68 16.46 -28.55
C ALA A 303 -16.50 14.96 -28.81
N ILE A 304 -16.96 14.09 -27.91
CA ILE A 304 -16.90 12.63 -28.10
C ILE A 304 -17.72 12.18 -29.32
N LYS A 305 -18.93 12.72 -29.52
CA LYS A 305 -19.72 12.46 -30.73
C LYS A 305 -19.01 12.97 -31.99
N GLY A 306 -18.35 14.14 -31.90
CA GLY A 306 -17.53 14.68 -32.99
C GLY A 306 -16.35 13.76 -33.33
N LEU A 307 -15.67 13.23 -32.33
CA LEU A 307 -14.58 12.26 -32.49
C LEU A 307 -15.08 10.99 -33.20
N ALA A 308 -16.19 10.43 -32.76
CA ALA A 308 -16.79 9.23 -33.36
C ALA A 308 -17.26 9.45 -34.84
N THR A 309 -17.48 10.69 -35.26
CA THR A 309 -17.92 11.04 -36.61
C THR A 309 -16.80 11.63 -37.48
N GLY A 310 -15.54 11.56 -37.06
CA GLY A 310 -14.39 12.04 -37.84
C GLY A 310 -14.27 13.56 -37.92
N ARG A 311 -14.75 14.30 -36.94
CA ARG A 311 -14.71 15.77 -36.89
C ARG A 311 -13.32 16.35 -36.59
N TYR A 312 -12.40 15.55 -36.06
CA TYR A 312 -11.10 16.01 -35.59
C TYR A 312 -9.96 15.32 -36.31
N ALA A 313 -8.95 16.10 -36.71
CA ALA A 313 -7.69 15.59 -37.21
C ALA A 313 -6.76 15.16 -36.04
N TRP A 314 -6.82 15.89 -34.91
CA TRP A 314 -5.96 15.66 -33.77
C TRP A 314 -6.71 15.71 -32.44
N VAL A 315 -6.20 14.95 -31.46
CA VAL A 315 -6.57 15.08 -30.05
C VAL A 315 -5.30 15.32 -29.23
N GLY A 316 -5.26 16.40 -28.45
CA GLY A 316 -4.11 16.77 -27.64
C GLY A 316 -4.37 16.56 -26.16
N PHE A 317 -3.66 15.62 -25.53
CA PHE A 317 -3.77 15.32 -24.11
C PHE A 317 -2.64 15.99 -23.30
N THR A 318 -3.02 16.91 -22.41
CA THR A 318 -2.08 17.63 -21.55
C THR A 318 -1.95 17.04 -20.15
N SER A 319 -2.69 15.98 -19.80
CA SER A 319 -2.63 15.33 -18.51
C SER A 319 -3.26 13.92 -18.51
N VAL A 320 -2.84 13.09 -17.57
CA VAL A 320 -3.47 11.78 -17.30
C VAL A 320 -4.96 11.90 -16.95
N ASN A 321 -5.34 12.96 -16.23
CA ASN A 321 -6.74 13.20 -15.89
C ASN A 321 -7.61 13.49 -17.12
N ALA A 322 -7.06 14.16 -18.13
CA ALA A 322 -7.76 14.36 -19.41
C ALA A 322 -7.95 13.02 -20.15
N VAL A 323 -6.92 12.16 -20.19
CA VAL A 323 -7.04 10.81 -20.76
C VAL A 323 -8.14 10.02 -20.05
N ARG A 324 -8.15 10.02 -18.72
CA ARG A 324 -9.16 9.32 -17.92
C ARG A 324 -10.57 9.86 -18.19
N ALA A 325 -10.75 11.18 -18.16
CA ALA A 325 -12.06 11.81 -18.39
C ALA A 325 -12.62 11.50 -19.78
N VAL A 326 -11.76 11.50 -20.81
CA VAL A 326 -12.15 11.10 -22.17
C VAL A 326 -12.51 9.62 -22.21
N ARG A 327 -11.70 8.75 -21.61
CA ARG A 327 -11.95 7.31 -21.55
C ARG A 327 -13.27 6.99 -20.89
N GLU A 328 -13.52 7.54 -19.70
CA GLU A 328 -14.78 7.34 -18.96
C GLU A 328 -15.99 7.76 -19.80
N LYS A 329 -15.87 8.88 -20.51
CA LYS A 329 -16.95 9.38 -21.37
C LYS A 329 -17.16 8.52 -22.61
N VAL A 330 -16.09 8.01 -23.22
CA VAL A 330 -16.14 7.06 -24.34
C VAL A 330 -16.85 5.76 -23.91
N GLU A 331 -16.50 5.22 -22.75
CA GLU A 331 -17.09 4.02 -22.18
C GLU A 331 -18.59 4.25 -21.81
N GLU A 332 -18.95 5.44 -21.30
CA GLU A 332 -20.34 5.84 -21.01
C GLU A 332 -21.22 5.82 -22.25
N PHE A 333 -20.66 6.19 -23.42
CA PHE A 333 -21.37 6.12 -24.71
C PHE A 333 -21.36 4.71 -25.33
N GLY A 334 -20.81 3.69 -24.65
CA GLY A 334 -20.69 2.33 -25.20
C GLY A 334 -19.68 2.24 -26.36
N LEU A 335 -18.75 3.18 -26.44
CA LEU A 335 -17.70 3.25 -27.45
C LEU A 335 -16.37 2.75 -26.86
N ASP A 336 -15.36 2.54 -27.71
CA ASP A 336 -14.03 2.12 -27.31
C ASP A 336 -12.93 2.89 -28.08
N ALA A 337 -11.67 2.49 -27.92
CA ALA A 337 -10.52 3.15 -28.52
C ALA A 337 -10.56 3.26 -30.06
N ARG A 338 -11.42 2.51 -30.74
CA ARG A 338 -11.58 2.58 -32.20
C ARG A 338 -12.10 3.91 -32.72
N ILE A 339 -12.70 4.75 -31.84
CA ILE A 339 -13.13 6.11 -32.23
C ILE A 339 -11.95 7.04 -32.59
N PHE A 340 -10.72 6.66 -32.24
CA PHE A 340 -9.51 7.38 -32.60
C PHE A 340 -8.90 6.94 -33.94
N ALA A 341 -9.56 6.03 -34.69
CA ALA A 341 -9.06 5.60 -35.98
C ALA A 341 -8.97 6.77 -36.98
N GLY A 342 -7.79 7.04 -37.51
CA GLY A 342 -7.53 8.16 -38.42
C GLY A 342 -7.39 9.52 -37.73
N VAL A 343 -7.25 9.57 -36.38
CA VAL A 343 -7.04 10.80 -35.64
C VAL A 343 -5.65 10.78 -35.01
N GLY A 344 -4.87 11.83 -35.25
CA GLY A 344 -3.56 12.02 -34.61
C GLY A 344 -3.72 12.23 -33.09
N ILE A 345 -2.89 11.56 -32.31
CA ILE A 345 -2.93 11.62 -30.83
C ILE A 345 -1.63 12.25 -30.33
N ALA A 346 -1.75 13.38 -29.63
CA ALA A 346 -0.63 14.06 -29.03
C ALA A 346 -0.68 13.98 -27.49
N ALA A 347 0.47 13.75 -26.86
CA ALA A 347 0.62 13.73 -25.40
C ALA A 347 1.72 14.70 -24.97
N VAL A 348 1.45 15.52 -23.96
CA VAL A 348 2.39 16.54 -23.46
C VAL A 348 3.70 15.97 -22.91
N GLY A 349 3.72 14.69 -22.53
CA GLY A 349 4.91 14.07 -21.97
C GLY A 349 4.73 12.59 -21.67
N GLY A 350 5.81 11.95 -21.23
CA GLY A 350 5.91 10.50 -21.06
C GLY A 350 4.86 9.88 -20.13
N VAL A 351 4.46 10.57 -19.06
CA VAL A 351 3.44 10.06 -18.11
C VAL A 351 2.06 10.02 -18.76
N THR A 352 1.70 11.06 -19.53
CA THR A 352 0.43 11.09 -20.28
C THR A 352 0.44 10.07 -21.42
N ALA A 353 1.57 9.94 -22.13
CA ALA A 353 1.77 8.92 -23.15
C ALA A 353 1.65 7.49 -22.58
N GLY A 354 2.14 7.26 -21.38
CA GLY A 354 1.96 5.99 -20.64
C GLY A 354 0.50 5.64 -20.42
N ALA A 355 -0.29 6.60 -19.92
CA ALA A 355 -1.72 6.42 -19.68
C ALA A 355 -2.51 6.13 -20.98
N LEU A 356 -2.11 6.73 -22.10
CA LEU A 356 -2.70 6.43 -23.41
C LEU A 356 -2.37 5.00 -23.86
N ARG A 357 -1.11 4.55 -23.68
CA ARG A 357 -0.71 3.17 -24.01
C ARG A 357 -1.43 2.13 -23.15
N GLU A 358 -1.65 2.41 -21.88
CA GLU A 358 -2.47 1.56 -20.99
C GLU A 358 -3.94 1.46 -21.45
N TRP A 359 -4.44 2.49 -22.13
CA TRP A 359 -5.76 2.46 -22.78
C TRP A 359 -5.75 1.75 -24.15
N GLY A 360 -4.58 1.39 -24.68
CA GLY A 360 -4.41 0.77 -26.00
C GLY A 360 -4.18 1.79 -27.14
N LEU A 361 -3.86 3.04 -26.81
CA LEU A 361 -3.58 4.11 -27.77
C LEU A 361 -2.09 4.46 -27.78
N ASN A 362 -1.44 4.46 -28.93
CA ASN A 362 -0.08 4.96 -29.07
C ASN A 362 -0.13 6.42 -29.53
N PRO A 363 0.42 7.38 -28.79
CA PRO A 363 0.48 8.76 -29.24
C PRO A 363 1.43 8.91 -30.43
N ASP A 364 1.00 9.68 -31.42
CA ASP A 364 1.78 10.01 -32.62
C ASP A 364 2.80 11.12 -32.33
N LEU A 365 2.47 12.01 -31.37
CA LEU A 365 3.32 13.11 -30.97
C LEU A 365 3.53 13.10 -29.45
N VAL A 366 4.81 13.07 -29.06
CA VAL A 366 5.27 13.34 -27.68
C VAL A 366 6.50 14.25 -27.81
N PRO A 367 6.54 15.44 -27.19
CA PRO A 367 7.68 16.34 -27.32
C PRO A 367 9.02 15.66 -27.08
N ALA A 368 9.94 15.81 -28.03
CA ALA A 368 11.29 15.25 -27.91
C ALA A 368 12.17 16.05 -26.92
N GLY A 369 11.85 17.33 -26.70
CA GLY A 369 12.52 18.26 -25.83
C GLY A 369 11.80 18.48 -24.51
N GLU A 370 11.38 19.71 -24.24
CA GLU A 370 10.66 20.09 -23.03
C GLU A 370 9.23 19.49 -23.02
N GLN A 371 8.91 18.70 -22.01
CA GLN A 371 7.57 18.12 -21.83
C GLN A 371 6.59 19.15 -21.28
N SER A 372 6.20 20.10 -22.13
CA SER A 372 5.31 21.21 -21.80
C SER A 372 4.38 21.53 -22.98
N ALA A 373 3.39 22.41 -22.77
CA ALA A 373 2.55 22.93 -23.84
C ALA A 373 3.39 23.64 -24.93
N ALA A 374 4.44 24.35 -24.54
CA ALA A 374 5.35 25.01 -25.48
C ALA A 374 6.18 23.98 -26.28
N GLY A 375 6.73 22.96 -25.62
CA GLY A 375 7.43 21.88 -26.32
C GLY A 375 6.54 21.11 -27.30
N MET A 376 5.26 20.93 -26.93
CA MET A 376 4.28 20.27 -27.78
C MET A 376 3.97 21.08 -29.04
N LEU A 377 3.95 22.41 -28.95
CA LEU A 377 3.76 23.30 -30.11
C LEU A 377 4.95 23.27 -31.07
N LEU A 378 6.18 23.12 -30.57
CA LEU A 378 7.39 23.05 -31.42
C LEU A 378 7.41 21.81 -32.33
N ASP A 379 6.83 20.71 -31.86
CA ASP A 379 6.80 19.45 -32.58
C ASP A 379 5.44 19.20 -33.26
N TRP A 380 4.46 20.13 -33.13
CA TRP A 380 3.14 19.99 -33.74
C TRP A 380 3.20 20.23 -35.27
N PRO A 381 2.55 19.40 -36.08
CA PRO A 381 2.57 19.59 -37.55
C PRO A 381 1.82 20.85 -37.98
N ASP A 382 2.28 21.47 -39.04
CA ASP A 382 1.56 22.57 -39.67
C ASP A 382 0.26 22.10 -40.35
N VAL A 383 -0.76 22.97 -40.43
CA VAL A 383 -2.04 22.64 -41.08
C VAL A 383 -1.85 22.31 -42.57
N GLU A 384 -0.88 22.95 -43.25
CA GLU A 384 -0.58 22.73 -44.64
C GLU A 384 0.02 21.35 -44.93
N ASP A 385 0.65 20.73 -43.94
CA ASP A 385 1.21 19.37 -44.01
C ASP A 385 0.16 18.29 -43.69
N SER A 386 -1.06 18.67 -43.28
CA SER A 386 -2.15 17.75 -42.99
C SER A 386 -2.76 17.21 -44.29
N GLU A 387 -2.63 15.91 -44.53
CA GLU A 387 -3.27 15.21 -45.66
C GLU A 387 -4.81 15.18 -45.53
N ASP A 388 -5.36 15.55 -44.38
CA ASP A 388 -6.77 15.53 -44.07
C ASP A 388 -7.44 16.88 -44.37
N ALA A 389 -8.63 16.83 -44.99
CA ALA A 389 -9.48 18.00 -45.19
C ALA A 389 -10.01 18.66 -43.90
N CYS A 390 -9.60 18.13 -42.74
CA CYS A 390 -10.02 18.57 -41.40
C CYS A 390 -8.85 19.26 -40.70
N ASN A 391 -9.03 20.52 -40.35
CA ASN A 391 -8.06 21.33 -39.58
C ASN A 391 -8.45 21.49 -38.08
N ARG A 392 -9.18 20.54 -37.53
CA ARG A 392 -9.75 20.63 -36.19
C ARG A 392 -9.00 19.80 -35.14
N VAL A 393 -8.69 20.43 -34.01
CA VAL A 393 -8.04 19.80 -32.85
C VAL A 393 -9.01 19.76 -31.67
N PHE A 394 -9.18 18.60 -31.06
CA PHE A 394 -9.87 18.44 -29.78
C PHE A 394 -8.84 18.52 -28.63
N LEU A 395 -9.02 19.49 -27.72
CA LEU A 395 -8.19 19.65 -26.53
C LEU A 395 -9.02 19.43 -25.25
N PRO A 396 -9.09 18.20 -24.73
CA PRO A 396 -9.66 17.94 -23.41
C PRO A 396 -8.70 18.43 -22.31
N ARG A 397 -9.11 19.42 -21.51
CA ARG A 397 -8.25 20.07 -20.50
C ARG A 397 -8.93 20.24 -19.14
N ALA A 398 -8.13 20.62 -18.13
CA ALA A 398 -8.64 21.12 -16.87
C ALA A 398 -9.28 22.51 -17.04
N ASP A 399 -10.22 22.86 -16.17
CA ASP A 399 -10.82 24.19 -16.09
C ASP A 399 -9.84 25.34 -15.75
N ILE A 400 -8.67 24.97 -15.20
CA ILE A 400 -7.58 25.91 -14.82
C ILE A 400 -6.38 25.87 -15.77
N ALA A 401 -6.50 25.24 -16.94
CA ALA A 401 -5.40 25.16 -17.90
C ALA A 401 -5.05 26.53 -18.50
N THR A 402 -3.77 26.73 -18.82
CA THR A 402 -3.29 27.96 -19.47
C THR A 402 -3.65 27.96 -20.96
N ASP A 403 -3.80 29.13 -21.56
CA ASP A 403 -4.19 29.28 -22.96
C ASP A 403 -3.05 29.10 -23.97
N THR A 404 -1.83 28.80 -23.51
CA THR A 404 -0.62 28.69 -24.34
C THR A 404 -0.81 27.75 -25.53
N LEU A 405 -1.33 26.53 -25.30
CA LEU A 405 -1.52 25.54 -26.35
C LEU A 405 -2.63 25.94 -27.33
N VAL A 406 -3.73 26.49 -26.81
CA VAL A 406 -4.85 26.97 -27.65
C VAL A 406 -4.42 28.12 -28.55
N ALA A 407 -3.72 29.10 -27.96
CA ALA A 407 -3.22 30.26 -28.72
C ALA A 407 -2.23 29.82 -29.80
N GLY A 408 -1.23 28.99 -29.46
CA GLY A 408 -0.22 28.56 -30.42
C GLY A 408 -0.82 27.73 -31.57
N LEU A 409 -1.71 26.78 -31.28
CA LEU A 409 -2.39 26.02 -32.34
C LEU A 409 -3.26 26.90 -33.24
N THR A 410 -3.93 27.91 -32.66
CA THR A 410 -4.73 28.87 -33.46
C THR A 410 -3.84 29.72 -34.34
N GLU A 411 -2.66 30.17 -33.87
CA GLU A 411 -1.67 30.89 -34.67
C GLU A 411 -1.12 30.03 -35.81
N MET A 412 -1.01 28.71 -35.64
CA MET A 412 -0.64 27.73 -36.69
C MET A 412 -1.78 27.42 -37.66
N GLY A 413 -2.97 28.02 -37.50
CA GLY A 413 -4.11 27.85 -38.39
C GLY A 413 -5.07 26.71 -38.02
N TRP A 414 -4.89 26.03 -36.89
CA TRP A 414 -5.79 25.00 -36.41
C TRP A 414 -7.06 25.57 -35.78
N GLU A 415 -8.21 24.96 -36.07
CA GLU A 415 -9.45 25.19 -35.33
C GLU A 415 -9.46 24.39 -34.04
N VAL A 416 -9.43 25.05 -32.89
CA VAL A 416 -9.31 24.41 -31.59
C VAL A 416 -10.66 24.30 -30.88
N ASP A 417 -11.15 23.07 -30.67
CA ASP A 417 -12.24 22.80 -29.74
C ASP A 417 -11.63 22.59 -28.33
N ASP A 418 -11.52 23.71 -27.58
CA ASP A 418 -11.07 23.72 -26.19
C ASP A 418 -12.21 23.30 -25.27
N VAL A 419 -12.09 22.09 -24.68
CA VAL A 419 -13.15 21.49 -23.90
C VAL A 419 -12.69 21.21 -22.47
N THR A 420 -13.39 21.78 -21.50
CA THR A 420 -13.19 21.41 -20.10
C THR A 420 -13.61 19.96 -19.88
N ALA A 421 -12.63 19.07 -19.77
CA ALA A 421 -12.85 17.64 -19.56
C ALA A 421 -13.07 17.32 -18.07
N TYR A 422 -12.42 18.05 -17.19
CA TYR A 422 -12.54 17.91 -15.74
C TYR A 422 -12.23 19.22 -15.03
N ARG A 423 -12.63 19.29 -13.75
CA ARG A 423 -12.30 20.41 -12.86
C ARG A 423 -11.39 19.95 -11.75
N THR A 424 -10.39 20.74 -11.45
CA THR A 424 -9.54 20.52 -10.27
C THR A 424 -10.05 21.41 -9.14
N VAL A 425 -10.66 20.80 -8.16
CA VAL A 425 -11.17 21.49 -6.96
C VAL A 425 -10.34 21.14 -5.74
N ARG A 426 -10.39 21.97 -4.72
CA ARG A 426 -9.79 21.64 -3.43
C ARG A 426 -10.55 20.45 -2.85
N ALA A 427 -9.81 19.43 -2.36
CA ALA A 427 -10.42 18.27 -1.72
C ALA A 427 -11.19 18.65 -0.45
N ALA A 428 -12.14 17.82 -0.08
CA ALA A 428 -12.78 17.92 1.23
C ALA A 428 -11.75 17.79 2.36
N PRO A 429 -11.98 18.42 3.52
CA PRO A 429 -11.12 18.23 4.67
C PRO A 429 -11.00 16.74 5.04
N PRO A 430 -9.80 16.26 5.37
CA PRO A 430 -9.62 14.87 5.81
C PRO A 430 -10.34 14.64 7.15
N ASP A 431 -10.46 13.38 7.52
CA ASP A 431 -11.09 12.96 8.79
C ASP A 431 -10.57 13.75 9.99
N ALA A 432 -11.43 13.93 11.00
CA ALA A 432 -11.10 14.69 12.21
C ALA A 432 -9.84 14.15 12.91
N SER A 433 -9.66 12.83 12.94
CA SER A 433 -8.49 12.15 13.50
C SER A 433 -7.18 12.54 12.78
N ILE A 434 -7.21 12.59 11.44
CA ILE A 434 -6.04 13.01 10.63
C ILE A 434 -5.75 14.49 10.85
N ARG A 435 -6.77 15.35 10.88
CA ARG A 435 -6.59 16.79 11.13
C ARG A 435 -5.99 17.05 12.51
N GLU A 436 -6.44 16.31 13.52
CA GLU A 436 -5.86 16.39 14.86
C GLU A 436 -4.42 15.88 14.88
N ALA A 437 -4.12 14.76 14.20
CA ALA A 437 -2.77 14.23 14.07
C ALA A 437 -1.81 15.23 13.41
N ILE A 438 -2.25 15.95 12.37
CA ILE A 438 -1.47 17.02 11.71
C ILE A 438 -1.13 18.14 12.70
N LYS A 439 -2.13 18.63 13.44
CA LYS A 439 -1.97 19.76 14.37
C LYS A 439 -1.24 19.38 15.65
N SER A 440 -1.41 18.14 16.10
CA SER A 440 -0.83 17.65 17.36
C SER A 440 0.62 17.21 17.22
N GLY A 441 1.17 17.06 16.01
CA GLY A 441 2.54 16.62 15.77
C GLY A 441 2.71 15.10 15.84
N ALA A 442 1.67 14.34 15.50
CA ALA A 442 1.75 12.90 15.37
C ALA A 442 2.52 12.45 14.12
N PHE A 443 2.57 13.31 13.09
CA PHE A 443 3.40 13.08 11.91
C PHE A 443 4.84 13.50 12.14
N ASP A 444 5.78 12.64 11.71
CA ASP A 444 7.22 12.90 11.77
C ASP A 444 7.68 13.82 10.63
N ALA A 445 7.08 13.67 9.44
CA ALA A 445 7.38 14.50 8.29
C ALA A 445 6.16 14.73 7.39
N VAL A 446 6.22 15.76 6.54
CA VAL A 446 5.29 16.04 5.45
C VAL A 446 6.07 16.30 4.16
N LEU A 447 5.61 15.72 3.02
CA LEU A 447 6.25 15.85 1.71
C LEU A 447 5.44 16.80 0.81
N PHE A 448 5.96 17.98 0.51
CA PHE A 448 5.33 18.90 -0.42
C PHE A 448 5.95 18.81 -1.82
N THR A 449 5.16 18.33 -2.78
CA THR A 449 5.59 18.14 -4.17
C THR A 449 5.21 19.30 -5.09
N SER A 450 4.57 20.35 -4.57
CA SER A 450 4.28 21.59 -5.29
C SER A 450 3.80 22.68 -4.33
N SER A 451 3.85 23.94 -4.77
CA SER A 451 3.28 25.09 -4.04
C SER A 451 1.77 24.94 -3.79
N SER A 452 1.04 24.31 -4.71
CA SER A 452 -0.39 24.07 -4.54
C SER A 452 -0.69 23.06 -3.43
N THR A 453 0.13 22.02 -3.27
CA THR A 453 -0.04 21.05 -2.17
C THR A 453 0.14 21.70 -0.80
N VAL A 454 1.07 22.67 -0.67
CA VAL A 454 1.23 23.46 0.56
C VAL A 454 -0.05 24.26 0.86
N ARG A 455 -0.49 25.11 -0.09
CA ARG A 455 -1.67 25.97 0.08
C ARG A 455 -2.92 25.16 0.39
N ASN A 456 -3.10 24.07 -0.34
CA ASN A 456 -4.29 23.23 -0.20
C ASN A 456 -4.30 22.49 1.14
N LEU A 457 -3.20 21.82 1.53
CA LEU A 457 -3.15 21.12 2.82
C LEU A 457 -3.41 22.07 3.99
N VAL A 458 -2.74 23.23 4.01
CA VAL A 458 -2.96 24.24 5.06
C VAL A 458 -4.41 24.71 5.09
N GLY A 459 -5.04 24.83 3.91
CA GLY A 459 -6.44 25.26 3.79
C GLY A 459 -7.47 24.23 4.26
N ILE A 460 -7.22 22.92 4.07
CA ILE A 460 -8.19 21.86 4.41
C ILE A 460 -7.94 21.20 5.77
N ALA A 461 -6.70 21.19 6.25
CA ALA A 461 -6.30 20.46 7.47
C ALA A 461 -5.61 21.35 8.52
N GLY A 462 -5.21 22.56 8.15
CA GLY A 462 -4.42 23.44 9.00
C GLY A 462 -2.91 23.20 8.83
N LYS A 463 -2.11 23.99 9.55
CA LYS A 463 -0.65 23.92 9.49
C LYS A 463 -0.16 22.65 10.19
N PRO A 464 0.80 21.92 9.61
CA PRO A 464 1.56 20.89 10.32
C PRO A 464 2.21 21.46 11.58
N HIS A 465 2.32 20.62 12.60
CA HIS A 465 2.92 21.00 13.87
C HIS A 465 4.40 21.39 13.69
N ALA A 466 4.90 22.32 14.51
CA ALA A 466 6.27 22.84 14.42
C ALA A 466 7.38 21.75 14.57
N GLN A 467 7.06 20.59 15.12
CA GLN A 467 7.96 19.45 15.24
C GLN A 467 7.96 18.54 14.01
N THR A 468 6.93 18.60 13.17
CA THR A 468 6.85 17.84 11.92
C THR A 468 7.86 18.41 10.94
N LEU A 469 8.75 17.56 10.41
CA LEU A 469 9.73 17.98 9.42
C LEU A 469 9.02 18.29 8.09
N VAL A 470 9.38 19.41 7.49
CA VAL A 470 8.85 19.82 6.19
C VAL A 470 9.87 19.55 5.10
N ALA A 471 9.51 18.67 4.17
CA ALA A 471 10.32 18.34 3.00
C ALA A 471 9.65 18.89 1.73
N CYS A 472 10.40 19.66 0.93
CA CYS A 472 9.94 20.33 -0.28
C CYS A 472 10.68 19.85 -1.51
N ILE A 473 9.96 19.64 -2.62
CA ILE A 473 10.50 19.13 -3.89
C ILE A 473 11.44 20.11 -4.59
N GLY A 474 11.36 21.41 -4.28
CA GLY A 474 12.18 22.43 -4.91
C GLY A 474 11.98 23.81 -4.29
N PRO A 475 12.81 24.80 -4.72
CA PRO A 475 12.86 26.14 -4.09
C PRO A 475 11.54 26.90 -4.09
N GLN A 476 10.76 26.80 -5.18
CA GLN A 476 9.47 27.49 -5.27
C GLN A 476 8.45 26.94 -4.27
N THR A 477 8.46 25.62 -4.03
CA THR A 477 7.61 24.97 -3.02
C THR A 477 8.07 25.34 -1.62
N ALA A 478 9.39 25.40 -1.38
CA ALA A 478 9.98 25.82 -0.13
C ALA A 478 9.56 27.25 0.22
N LYS A 479 9.70 28.20 -0.72
CA LYS A 479 9.26 29.59 -0.56
C LYS A 479 7.77 29.66 -0.17
N THR A 480 6.92 28.90 -0.85
CA THR A 480 5.48 28.87 -0.51
C THR A 480 5.25 28.30 0.90
N ALA A 481 6.00 27.29 1.32
CA ALA A 481 5.91 26.75 2.68
C ALA A 481 6.30 27.79 3.73
N GLU A 482 7.39 28.54 3.50
CA GLU A 482 7.84 29.64 4.37
C GLU A 482 6.84 30.79 4.44
N GLU A 483 6.23 31.20 3.31
CA GLU A 483 5.16 32.19 3.26
C GLU A 483 3.93 31.77 4.10
N HIS A 484 3.70 30.46 4.26
CA HIS A 484 2.67 29.91 5.14
C HIS A 484 3.17 29.70 6.58
N GLY A 485 4.39 30.15 6.91
CA GLY A 485 5.00 30.07 8.25
C GLY A 485 5.41 28.65 8.64
N LEU A 486 5.79 27.81 7.67
CA LEU A 486 6.38 26.50 7.88
C LEU A 486 7.92 26.63 7.77
N ARG A 487 8.66 25.90 8.61
CA ARG A 487 10.11 25.80 8.51
C ARG A 487 10.45 24.65 7.56
N VAL A 488 11.16 24.93 6.50
CA VAL A 488 11.64 23.88 5.58
C VAL A 488 12.90 23.22 6.16
N ASP A 489 12.86 21.91 6.32
CA ASP A 489 13.94 21.10 6.90
C ASP A 489 14.73 20.32 5.84
N VAL A 490 14.05 19.92 4.74
CA VAL A 490 14.61 19.11 3.67
C VAL A 490 14.22 19.69 2.32
N LEU A 491 15.19 19.79 1.40
CA LEU A 491 14.97 20.20 0.02
C LEU A 491 15.54 19.11 -0.90
N ALA A 492 14.77 18.67 -1.89
CA ALA A 492 15.28 17.72 -2.88
C ALA A 492 16.31 18.40 -3.80
N ALA A 493 17.33 17.65 -4.23
CA ALA A 493 18.36 18.14 -5.15
C ALA A 493 17.83 18.38 -6.56
N THR A 494 16.88 17.55 -7.00
CA THR A 494 16.15 17.70 -8.27
C THR A 494 14.65 17.67 -8.01
N PRO A 495 13.80 18.30 -8.86
CA PRO A 495 12.36 18.38 -8.65
C PRO A 495 11.65 17.06 -8.97
N ASN A 496 12.00 15.99 -8.26
CA ASN A 496 11.48 14.64 -8.39
C ASN A 496 10.96 14.14 -7.04
N ALA A 497 9.80 13.46 -7.04
CA ALA A 497 9.18 12.97 -5.82
C ALA A 497 9.97 11.83 -5.14
N ILE A 498 10.66 11.00 -5.91
CA ILE A 498 11.52 9.94 -5.38
C ILE A 498 12.77 10.55 -4.73
N GLU A 499 13.42 11.51 -5.40
CA GLU A 499 14.54 12.27 -4.85
C GLU A 499 14.17 12.99 -3.54
N LEU A 500 12.94 13.48 -3.44
CA LEU A 500 12.45 14.10 -2.20
C LEU A 500 12.39 13.08 -1.05
N VAL A 501 11.93 11.86 -1.33
CA VAL A 501 11.92 10.78 -0.33
C VAL A 501 13.35 10.38 0.05
N ASP A 502 14.25 10.27 -0.93
CA ASP A 502 15.66 9.92 -0.70
C ASP A 502 16.38 11.01 0.14
N ALA A 503 16.10 12.28 -0.12
CA ALA A 503 16.59 13.39 0.70
C ALA A 503 16.07 13.32 2.14
N LEU A 504 14.77 12.98 2.34
CA LEU A 504 14.22 12.79 3.68
C LEU A 504 14.87 11.58 4.38
N ALA A 505 15.13 10.49 3.68
CA ALA A 505 15.80 9.31 4.22
C ALA A 505 17.24 9.63 4.65
N THR A 506 17.98 10.37 3.81
CA THR A 506 19.33 10.86 4.14
C THR A 506 19.32 11.73 5.39
N HIS A 507 18.35 12.64 5.50
CA HIS A 507 18.16 13.47 6.71
C HIS A 507 17.86 12.60 7.94
N GLY A 508 17.02 11.58 7.80
CA GLY A 508 16.69 10.62 8.87
C GLY A 508 17.92 9.85 9.34
N ALA A 509 18.73 9.33 8.40
CA ALA A 509 19.99 8.64 8.70
C ALA A 509 20.99 9.54 9.43
N ALA A 510 21.20 10.77 8.96
CA ALA A 510 22.08 11.73 9.61
C ALA A 510 21.65 12.06 11.05
N ARG A 511 20.34 12.16 11.30
CA ARG A 511 19.79 12.35 12.66
C ARG A 511 20.03 11.15 13.56
N ALA A 512 19.89 9.94 13.02
CA ALA A 512 20.15 8.70 13.77
C ALA A 512 21.65 8.59 14.13
N ALA A 513 22.54 8.87 13.19
CA ALA A 513 23.99 8.89 13.39
C ALA A 513 24.40 9.91 14.48
N ALA A 514 23.92 11.14 14.40
CA ALA A 514 24.19 12.17 15.38
C ALA A 514 23.68 11.82 16.78
N ALA A 515 22.53 11.11 16.90
CA ALA A 515 22.04 10.63 18.19
C ALA A 515 22.95 9.52 18.74
N ALA A 516 23.40 8.60 17.90
CA ALA A 516 24.30 7.51 18.30
C ALA A 516 25.66 8.06 18.76
N GLU A 517 26.27 9.01 18.03
CA GLU A 517 27.51 9.68 18.41
C GLU A 517 27.39 10.41 19.77
N ALA A 518 26.23 11.00 20.04
CA ALA A 518 25.93 11.66 21.30
C ALA A 518 25.55 10.70 22.45
N GLY A 519 25.53 9.38 22.22
CA GLY A 519 25.07 8.38 23.19
C GLY A 519 23.59 8.54 23.59
N LEU A 520 22.78 9.15 22.71
CA LEU A 520 21.38 9.41 22.95
C LEU A 520 20.49 8.39 22.20
N PRO A 521 19.34 8.05 22.75
CA PRO A 521 18.41 7.18 22.03
C PRO A 521 17.93 7.87 20.74
N VAL A 522 17.91 7.13 19.65
CA VAL A 522 17.35 7.60 18.37
C VAL A 522 15.83 7.81 18.54
N ARG A 523 15.38 9.06 18.45
CA ARG A 523 13.98 9.44 18.59
C ARG A 523 13.44 10.06 17.31
N ARG A 524 12.24 9.63 16.92
CA ARG A 524 11.51 10.23 15.81
C ARG A 524 11.09 11.67 16.15
N PRO A 525 10.84 12.54 15.17
CA PRO A 525 10.37 13.91 15.42
C PRO A 525 9.14 13.99 16.32
N SER A 526 8.13 13.14 16.09
CA SER A 526 6.89 13.07 16.89
C SER A 526 7.13 12.66 18.37
N GLN A 527 8.18 11.91 18.67
CA GLN A 527 8.50 11.42 20.03
C GLN A 527 9.14 12.49 20.93
N ARG A 528 9.66 13.58 20.36
CA ARG A 528 10.29 14.66 21.16
C ARG A 528 9.32 15.37 22.10
N ARG A 529 8.04 15.37 21.78
CA ARG A 529 6.99 16.06 22.52
C ARG A 529 6.74 15.49 23.92
N HIS A 530 6.90 14.17 24.13
CA HIS A 530 6.69 13.53 25.43
C HIS A 530 7.78 13.85 26.45
N ALA A 531 9.01 14.18 26.00
CA ALA A 531 10.11 14.50 26.88
C ALA A 531 10.00 15.91 27.51
N SER A 532 9.42 16.88 26.81
CA SER A 532 9.23 18.25 27.31
C SER A 532 8.13 18.37 28.36
N ARG A 533 7.06 17.55 28.26
CA ARG A 533 5.97 17.52 29.25
C ARG A 533 6.34 16.84 30.58
N ARG A 534 7.30 15.91 30.57
CA ARG A 534 7.80 15.25 31.80
C ARG A 534 8.79 16.11 32.60
N ARG A 535 9.44 17.12 32.00
CA ARG A 535 10.32 18.06 32.72
C ARG A 535 9.59 19.27 33.32
N ALA A 536 8.32 19.50 32.97
CA ALA A 536 7.49 20.58 33.48
C ALA A 536 6.47 20.11 34.57
N ARG A 537 6.62 18.91 35.08
CA ARG A 537 5.98 18.40 36.28
C ARG A 537 7.07 17.85 37.22
#